data_039fad5c4d37cb5409b88617bd9c42b4
#
_entry.id   039fad5c4d37cb5409b88617bd9c42b4
#
_cell.length_a   1.000
_cell.length_b   1.000
_cell.length_c   1.000
_cell.angle_alpha   90.00
_cell.angle_beta   90.00
_cell.angle_gamma   90.00
#
_symmetry.space_group_name_H-M   'P 1'
#
loop_
_entity.id
_entity.type
_entity.pdbx_description
1 polymer ?
#
loop_
_entity_poly.entity_id
_entity_poly.type
_entity_poly.pdbx_seq_one_letter_code
_entity_poly.pdbx_strand_id
1 'polypeptide(L)'
;MTLQSRSRGPRNIGHALATVSAGALLLLGMLVPVACAAGADDGPELAPPERAAGSGLTRGLNQLGLTGSLRSGIWSSNRLYDDVGNVGTVSNWLKLEKKLNSGLGLYAEGYAAREDVRSNGYSRSRVREAYLEGRAGAFDFRVGKQIIAWGRADRLNPTDNLTGRDATLMGADIDEDRFGSVAAKGSWNVDPYTSLSAIWLPEFAPNKIFLRPGFSESTPTGSRQWALKMDQSGKTIDWSLSYFDGYDLAGDLSAALRIQHYRTKVIGMDAATSVGSYRFALESAYTMTEDPDGNNEFVKNPFVYTVFGVEHDFGNETSGIVQIFNRHVLNYSTPSDAARLHAIFSSQLDRNQNGVSLRIAKKWWNQTLETELAGSSLIERRAYSVRPRITYLWSDSIKLLAGYEYYQGGSDTLFGYLKKNNVLFAELRYFY
;
A
#
# COMPACT_ATOMS: atom_id res chain seq x y z
N MET A 1 -51.82 -60.95 15.83
CA MET A 1 -51.40 -60.41 14.53
C MET A 1 -51.02 -58.97 14.80
N THR A 2 -49.74 -58.72 15.05
CA THR A 2 -49.16 -57.50 15.67
C THR A 2 -48.62 -56.62 14.57
N LEU A 3 -49.11 -55.37 14.50
CA LEU A 3 -48.59 -54.33 13.59
C LEU A 3 -47.62 -53.47 14.40
N GLN A 4 -46.35 -53.51 14.04
CA GLN A 4 -45.29 -52.63 14.52
C GLN A 4 -45.36 -51.26 13.82
N SER A 5 -45.52 -50.19 14.60
CA SER A 5 -45.34 -48.80 14.19
C SER A 5 -43.85 -48.44 14.22
N ARG A 6 -43.30 -48.06 13.10
CA ARG A 6 -41.95 -47.42 13.00
C ARG A 6 -42.09 -45.92 13.21
N SER A 7 -41.55 -45.43 14.27
CA SER A 7 -41.34 -44.01 14.52
C SER A 7 -40.19 -43.46 13.62
N ARG A 8 -40.46 -42.44 12.87
CA ARG A 8 -39.43 -41.64 12.17
C ARG A 8 -38.89 -40.58 13.16
N GLY A 9 -37.61 -40.67 13.52
CA GLY A 9 -36.91 -39.67 14.29
C GLY A 9 -36.66 -38.38 13.47
N PRO A 10 -36.38 -37.25 14.15
CA PRO A 10 -36.23 -35.97 13.47
C PRO A 10 -34.92 -35.89 12.68
N ARG A 11 -35.05 -35.39 11.44
CA ARG A 11 -33.91 -35.08 10.58
C ARG A 11 -33.13 -33.91 11.14
N ASN A 12 -31.87 -34.14 11.41
CA ASN A 12 -30.88 -33.11 11.74
C ASN A 12 -30.78 -32.05 10.64
N ILE A 13 -31.23 -30.84 10.94
CA ILE A 13 -30.96 -29.61 10.19
C ILE A 13 -29.71 -28.95 10.83
N GLY A 14 -28.60 -29.64 10.78
CA GLY A 14 -27.40 -29.20 11.46
C GLY A 14 -26.15 -29.02 10.57
N HIS A 15 -26.24 -29.28 9.26
CA HIS A 15 -25.04 -29.32 8.43
C HIS A 15 -24.99 -28.29 7.26
N ALA A 16 -25.90 -27.30 7.22
CA ALA A 16 -25.91 -26.31 6.14
C ALA A 16 -25.20 -25.00 6.48
N LEU A 17 -24.77 -24.77 7.73
CA LEU A 17 -24.13 -23.50 8.16
C LEU A 17 -22.60 -23.59 8.29
N ALA A 18 -21.99 -24.76 8.11
CA ALA A 18 -20.55 -24.92 8.30
C ALA A 18 -19.68 -24.73 7.04
N THR A 19 -20.29 -24.53 5.86
CA THR A 19 -19.55 -24.41 4.59
C THR A 19 -19.44 -23.00 4.04
N VAL A 20 -20.04 -22.01 4.68
CA VAL A 20 -19.94 -20.58 4.24
C VAL A 20 -18.71 -19.88 4.78
N SER A 21 -18.05 -20.43 5.80
CA SER A 21 -16.91 -19.78 6.47
C SER A 21 -15.57 -19.87 5.73
N ALA A 22 -15.44 -20.70 4.71
CA ALA A 22 -14.16 -20.89 3.99
C ALA A 22 -13.98 -19.97 2.76
N GLY A 23 -15.04 -19.29 2.30
CA GLY A 23 -14.99 -18.42 1.11
C GLY A 23 -14.63 -16.97 1.37
N ALA A 24 -14.61 -16.55 2.63
CA ALA A 24 -14.55 -15.15 3.04
C ALA A 24 -13.15 -14.53 3.13
N LEU A 25 -12.12 -15.24 2.76
CA LEU A 25 -10.75 -14.98 3.26
C LEU A 25 -9.87 -14.13 2.36
N LEU A 26 -10.38 -13.47 1.31
CA LEU A 26 -9.49 -13.07 0.23
C LEU A 26 -9.35 -11.62 -0.13
N LEU A 27 -10.15 -10.79 0.39
CA LEU A 27 -10.24 -9.40 -0.03
C LEU A 27 -9.37 -8.45 0.78
N LEU A 28 -8.54 -8.99 1.63
CA LEU A 28 -7.97 -8.28 2.77
C LEU A 28 -6.59 -7.68 2.54
N GLY A 29 -5.97 -7.92 1.41
CA GLY A 29 -4.70 -7.26 1.04
C GLY A 29 -4.81 -5.76 0.78
N MET A 30 -6.03 -5.22 0.74
CA MET A 30 -6.27 -3.84 0.34
C MET A 30 -6.52 -2.85 1.46
N LEU A 31 -6.92 -3.32 2.62
CA LEU A 31 -7.46 -2.42 3.64
C LEU A 31 -6.49 -2.14 4.74
N VAL A 32 -5.29 -2.61 4.57
CA VAL A 32 -4.21 -2.23 5.46
C VAL A 32 -3.39 -1.11 4.83
N PRO A 33 -3.86 0.13 4.92
CA PRO A 33 -2.88 1.16 5.15
C PRO A 33 -2.20 0.96 6.51
N VAL A 34 -2.64 -0.03 7.28
CA VAL A 34 -2.29 -0.17 8.69
C VAL A 34 -0.98 -0.89 8.94
N ALA A 35 -0.54 -1.81 8.12
CA ALA A 35 0.64 -2.58 8.54
C ALA A 35 1.89 -2.34 7.70
N CYS A 36 1.75 -1.91 6.48
CA CYS A 36 2.86 -1.92 5.55
C CYS A 36 2.74 -0.89 4.42
N ALA A 37 2.02 0.21 4.60
CA ALA A 37 2.04 1.28 3.63
C ALA A 37 3.25 2.17 3.89
N ALA A 38 4.16 2.24 2.97
CA ALA A 38 5.25 3.18 3.02
C ALA A 38 4.74 4.57 2.65
N GLY A 39 5.01 5.54 3.47
CA GLY A 39 4.95 6.95 3.11
C GLY A 39 6.18 7.30 2.30
N ALA A 40 6.01 8.17 1.33
CA ALA A 40 7.13 8.81 0.68
C ALA A 40 7.69 9.85 1.65
N ASP A 41 8.51 9.42 2.52
CA ASP A 41 9.65 10.18 3.03
C ASP A 41 10.64 9.16 3.57
N ASP A 42 11.70 9.07 2.84
CA ASP A 42 12.81 8.20 3.06
C ASP A 42 13.46 8.55 4.40
N GLY A 43 13.04 7.85 5.45
CA GLY A 43 14.05 7.54 6.43
C GLY A 43 15.16 6.86 5.62
N PRO A 44 16.43 7.15 5.86
CA PRO A 44 17.48 6.82 4.93
C PRO A 44 17.53 5.31 4.71
N GLU A 45 16.76 4.81 3.72
CA GLU A 45 16.99 3.50 3.14
C GLU A 45 18.47 3.43 2.78
N LEU A 46 19.09 2.27 2.97
CA LEU A 46 20.43 2.06 2.43
C LEU A 46 20.34 2.40 0.94
N ALA A 47 20.89 3.56 0.58
CA ALA A 47 20.92 4.00 -0.81
C ALA A 47 21.43 2.85 -1.68
N PRO A 48 20.89 2.65 -2.89
CA PRO A 48 21.52 1.74 -3.83
C PRO A 48 23.00 2.14 -3.90
N PRO A 49 23.91 1.16 -3.84
CA PRO A 49 25.34 1.44 -3.82
C PRO A 49 25.69 2.41 -4.95
N GLU A 50 26.53 3.40 -4.66
CA GLU A 50 27.03 4.31 -5.68
C GLU A 50 27.57 3.47 -6.84
N ARG A 51 27.20 3.87 -8.05
CA ARG A 51 27.39 3.12 -9.29
C ARG A 51 28.82 2.52 -9.34
N ALA A 52 28.93 1.22 -9.17
CA ALA A 52 30.17 0.52 -9.36
C ALA A 52 30.78 0.92 -10.70
N ALA A 53 32.10 1.08 -10.76
CA ALA A 53 32.84 1.24 -12.02
C ALA A 53 32.68 -0.04 -12.85
N GLY A 54 31.54 -0.19 -13.48
CA GLY A 54 31.04 -1.41 -14.09
C GLY A 54 31.82 -1.79 -15.36
N SER A 55 31.56 -3.02 -15.80
CA SER A 55 31.96 -3.56 -17.10
C SER A 55 31.60 -2.58 -18.23
N GLY A 56 32.21 -2.73 -19.42
CA GLY A 56 31.90 -1.89 -20.58
C GLY A 56 30.40 -1.82 -20.91
N LEU A 57 29.65 -2.90 -20.65
CA LEU A 57 28.19 -2.97 -20.81
C LEU A 57 27.46 -2.02 -19.85
N THR A 58 27.80 -2.06 -18.56
CA THR A 58 27.17 -1.21 -17.52
C THR A 58 27.43 0.27 -17.80
N ARG A 59 28.63 0.63 -18.25
CA ARG A 59 28.98 1.98 -18.67
C ARG A 59 28.13 2.45 -19.86
N GLY A 60 27.93 1.58 -20.86
CA GLY A 60 27.07 1.89 -22.02
C GLY A 60 25.62 2.11 -21.65
N LEU A 61 25.05 1.27 -20.77
CA LEU A 61 23.68 1.43 -20.27
C LEU A 61 23.51 2.74 -19.47
N ASN A 62 24.46 3.05 -18.59
CA ASN A 62 24.45 4.29 -17.81
C ASN A 62 24.51 5.56 -18.70
N GLN A 63 25.27 5.52 -19.81
CA GLN A 63 25.30 6.63 -20.78
C GLN A 63 23.94 6.84 -21.47
N LEU A 64 23.15 5.80 -21.62
CA LEU A 64 21.78 5.86 -22.12
C LEU A 64 20.77 6.28 -21.07
N GLY A 65 21.17 6.41 -19.79
CA GLY A 65 20.28 6.66 -18.66
C GLY A 65 19.52 5.42 -18.19
N LEU A 66 20.00 4.23 -18.57
CA LEU A 66 19.41 2.94 -18.17
C LEU A 66 20.16 2.38 -16.96
N THR A 67 19.40 2.00 -15.93
CA THR A 67 19.86 1.25 -14.76
C THR A 67 18.91 0.09 -14.51
N GLY A 68 19.37 -0.93 -13.80
CA GLY A 68 18.48 -2.04 -13.52
C GLY A 68 18.97 -2.95 -12.39
N SER A 69 18.13 -3.93 -12.07
CA SER A 69 18.50 -4.99 -11.14
C SER A 69 17.92 -6.33 -11.55
N LEU A 70 18.74 -7.38 -11.43
CA LEU A 70 18.29 -8.75 -11.42
C LEU A 70 18.05 -9.18 -9.99
N ARG A 71 16.90 -9.80 -9.74
CA ARG A 71 16.49 -10.21 -8.40
C ARG A 71 16.08 -11.67 -8.38
N SER A 72 16.41 -12.34 -7.30
CA SER A 72 15.98 -13.71 -7.03
C SER A 72 15.57 -13.81 -5.56
N GLY A 73 14.40 -14.39 -5.31
CA GLY A 73 13.87 -14.45 -3.96
C GLY A 73 13.11 -15.75 -3.68
N ILE A 74 12.87 -15.98 -2.40
CA ILE A 74 12.07 -17.08 -1.87
C ILE A 74 11.14 -16.57 -0.78
N TRP A 75 9.89 -17.02 -0.82
CA TRP A 75 8.83 -16.72 0.17
C TRP A 75 8.23 -18.02 0.67
N SER A 76 7.99 -18.13 1.97
CA SER A 76 7.35 -19.28 2.60
C SER A 76 5.83 -19.31 2.44
N SER A 77 5.22 -18.31 1.80
CA SER A 77 3.80 -18.23 1.48
C SER A 77 3.62 -17.53 0.14
N ASN A 78 2.59 -17.91 -0.59
CA ASN A 78 2.21 -17.28 -1.85
C ASN A 78 1.32 -16.03 -1.67
N ARG A 79 1.04 -15.63 -0.43
CA ARG A 79 0.15 -14.52 -0.06
C ARG A 79 -1.32 -14.69 -0.48
N LEU A 80 -1.75 -15.91 -0.76
CA LEU A 80 -3.16 -16.22 -1.08
C LEU A 80 -4.03 -16.49 0.15
N TYR A 81 -3.50 -16.28 1.35
CA TYR A 81 -4.20 -16.47 2.63
C TYR A 81 -4.67 -17.91 2.89
N ASP A 82 -4.05 -18.89 2.27
CA ASP A 82 -4.36 -20.31 2.38
C ASP A 82 -3.21 -21.16 2.92
N ASP A 83 -2.12 -20.52 3.34
CA ASP A 83 -0.93 -21.18 3.88
C ASP A 83 -0.19 -22.10 2.88
N VAL A 84 -0.48 -21.96 1.59
CA VAL A 84 0.23 -22.66 0.53
C VAL A 84 1.44 -21.85 0.12
N GLY A 85 2.61 -22.44 0.16
CA GLY A 85 3.77 -21.63 -0.02
C GLY A 85 5.04 -22.27 -0.56
N ASN A 86 6.17 -21.61 -0.31
CA ASN A 86 7.49 -21.82 -0.88
C ASN A 86 7.59 -21.37 -2.34
N VAL A 87 7.25 -20.12 -2.58
CA VAL A 87 7.33 -19.45 -3.87
C VAL A 87 8.74 -18.95 -4.12
N GLY A 88 9.36 -19.42 -5.18
CA GLY A 88 10.62 -18.85 -5.70
C GLY A 88 10.32 -17.83 -6.79
N THR A 89 11.05 -16.72 -6.82
CA THR A 89 10.88 -15.67 -7.84
C THR A 89 12.17 -15.28 -8.50
N VAL A 90 12.09 -14.87 -9.76
CA VAL A 90 13.17 -14.20 -10.47
C VAL A 90 12.56 -13.00 -11.21
N SER A 91 13.20 -11.85 -11.12
CA SER A 91 12.72 -10.65 -11.82
C SER A 91 13.87 -9.80 -12.34
N ASN A 92 13.56 -9.04 -13.39
CA ASN A 92 14.41 -8.00 -13.92
C ASN A 92 13.66 -6.67 -13.83
N TRP A 93 14.25 -5.70 -13.19
CA TRP A 93 13.75 -4.34 -13.05
C TRP A 93 14.62 -3.42 -13.87
N LEU A 94 13.98 -2.53 -14.61
CA LEU A 94 14.62 -1.55 -15.48
C LEU A 94 14.09 -0.15 -15.17
N LYS A 95 14.99 0.81 -15.12
CA LYS A 95 14.73 2.22 -14.96
C LYS A 95 15.46 3.01 -16.05
N LEU A 96 14.73 3.86 -16.75
CA LEU A 96 15.25 4.86 -17.68
C LEU A 96 15.00 6.26 -17.11
N GLU A 97 16.07 7.03 -16.99
CA GLU A 97 15.98 8.44 -16.60
C GLU A 97 16.86 9.25 -17.55
N LYS A 98 16.24 10.13 -18.34
CA LYS A 98 16.94 10.87 -19.37
C LYS A 98 16.48 12.32 -19.44
N LYS A 99 17.42 13.25 -19.31
CA LYS A 99 17.20 14.65 -19.65
C LYS A 99 17.22 14.80 -21.16
N LEU A 100 16.14 15.30 -21.74
CA LEU A 100 15.99 15.54 -23.19
C LEU A 100 16.54 16.91 -23.57
N ASN A 101 16.31 17.91 -22.71
CA ASN A 101 16.89 19.26 -22.80
C ASN A 101 16.92 19.92 -21.41
N SER A 102 17.22 21.22 -21.34
CA SER A 102 17.31 21.96 -20.07
C SER A 102 16.02 22.06 -19.25
N GLY A 103 14.87 21.76 -19.85
CA GLY A 103 13.56 21.89 -19.19
C GLY A 103 12.68 20.67 -19.31
N LEU A 104 13.13 19.58 -19.98
CA LEU A 104 12.32 18.40 -20.25
C LEU A 104 13.07 17.12 -19.92
N GLY A 105 12.44 16.23 -19.13
CA GLY A 105 12.91 14.91 -18.75
C GLY A 105 11.95 13.80 -19.16
N LEU A 106 12.51 12.62 -19.39
CA LEU A 106 11.80 11.36 -19.60
C LEU A 106 12.17 10.41 -18.49
N TYR A 107 11.17 9.81 -17.88
CA TYR A 107 11.30 8.75 -16.90
C TYR A 107 10.47 7.54 -17.30
N ALA A 108 11.03 6.34 -17.15
CA ALA A 108 10.28 5.10 -17.26
C ALA A 108 10.87 4.04 -16.31
N GLU A 109 10.00 3.31 -15.63
CA GLU A 109 10.37 2.20 -14.75
C GLU A 109 9.39 1.05 -14.91
N GLY A 110 9.92 -0.17 -14.88
CA GLY A 110 9.09 -1.35 -14.95
C GLY A 110 9.87 -2.61 -14.64
N TYR A 111 9.14 -3.72 -14.61
CA TYR A 111 9.73 -5.03 -14.35
C TYR A 111 9.09 -6.14 -15.18
N ALA A 112 9.86 -7.22 -15.36
CA ALA A 112 9.40 -8.51 -15.79
C ALA A 112 9.81 -9.54 -14.73
N ALA A 113 8.87 -10.39 -14.31
CA ALA A 113 9.06 -11.36 -13.24
C ALA A 113 8.49 -12.74 -13.62
N ARG A 114 9.14 -13.77 -13.14
CA ARG A 114 8.63 -15.14 -13.06
C ARG A 114 8.42 -15.47 -11.59
N GLU A 115 7.20 -15.80 -11.22
CA GLU A 115 6.84 -16.22 -9.87
C GLU A 115 6.57 -17.71 -9.87
N ASP A 116 6.89 -18.36 -8.73
CA ASP A 116 6.85 -19.79 -8.56
C ASP A 116 7.69 -20.56 -9.63
N VAL A 117 8.96 -20.20 -9.70
CA VAL A 117 9.91 -20.80 -10.67
C VAL A 117 10.10 -22.31 -10.50
N ARG A 118 9.63 -22.89 -9.38
CA ARG A 118 9.74 -24.35 -9.08
C ARG A 118 8.57 -25.17 -9.58
N SER A 119 7.48 -24.54 -9.98
CA SER A 119 6.25 -25.18 -10.46
C SER A 119 5.80 -24.55 -11.79
N ASN A 120 4.53 -24.76 -12.15
CA ASN A 120 3.90 -24.11 -13.32
C ASN A 120 3.58 -22.63 -13.09
N GLY A 121 4.47 -21.92 -12.41
CA GLY A 121 4.32 -20.52 -12.08
C GLY A 121 4.09 -19.62 -13.28
N TYR A 122 3.60 -18.44 -13.00
CA TYR A 122 3.22 -17.47 -14.02
C TYR A 122 4.26 -16.36 -14.21
N SER A 123 4.27 -15.79 -15.40
CA SER A 123 5.09 -14.63 -15.72
C SER A 123 4.22 -13.38 -15.70
N ARG A 124 4.77 -12.31 -15.18
CA ARG A 124 4.14 -10.99 -15.25
C ARG A 124 5.13 -9.94 -15.70
N SER A 125 4.63 -8.89 -16.29
CA SER A 125 5.41 -7.68 -16.55
C SER A 125 4.54 -6.46 -16.31
N ARG A 126 5.15 -5.37 -15.89
CA ARG A 126 4.45 -4.11 -15.67
C ARG A 126 5.37 -2.93 -15.91
N VAL A 127 4.86 -1.93 -16.58
CA VAL A 127 5.38 -0.57 -16.52
C VAL A 127 4.78 0.07 -15.27
N ARG A 128 5.61 0.36 -14.28
CA ARG A 128 5.21 1.04 -13.04
C ARG A 128 4.99 2.52 -13.28
N GLU A 129 5.94 3.16 -13.98
CA GLU A 129 5.90 4.56 -14.35
C GLU A 129 6.42 4.75 -15.78
N ALA A 130 5.87 5.69 -16.52
CA ALA A 130 6.36 6.15 -17.80
C ALA A 130 5.77 7.54 -18.07
N TYR A 131 6.58 8.59 -17.89
CA TYR A 131 6.10 9.97 -18.03
C TYR A 131 7.15 10.91 -18.59
N LEU A 132 6.67 12.02 -19.12
CA LEU A 132 7.44 13.21 -19.43
C LEU A 132 7.20 14.24 -18.33
N GLU A 133 8.25 14.89 -17.89
CA GLU A 133 8.18 16.00 -16.94
C GLU A 133 8.94 17.20 -17.44
N GLY A 134 8.52 18.38 -17.03
CA GLY A 134 9.19 19.60 -17.44
C GLY A 134 8.83 20.80 -16.57
N ARG A 135 9.62 21.86 -16.76
CA ARG A 135 9.44 23.15 -16.10
C ARG A 135 9.41 24.28 -17.12
N ALA A 136 8.45 25.20 -16.96
CA ALA A 136 8.31 26.41 -17.75
C ALA A 136 8.04 27.60 -16.81
N GLY A 137 9.07 28.37 -16.48
CA GLY A 137 8.98 29.45 -15.50
C GLY A 137 8.58 28.95 -14.11
N ALA A 138 7.44 29.43 -13.62
CA ALA A 138 6.87 29.03 -12.31
C ALA A 138 6.01 27.76 -12.40
N PHE A 139 5.88 27.14 -13.57
CA PHE A 139 5.04 25.97 -13.77
C PHE A 139 5.87 24.72 -13.95
N ASP A 140 5.56 23.68 -13.17
CA ASP A 140 6.02 22.31 -13.37
C ASP A 140 4.90 21.47 -13.95
N PHE A 141 5.22 20.55 -14.85
CA PHE A 141 4.24 19.61 -15.38
C PHE A 141 4.80 18.19 -15.49
N ARG A 142 3.90 17.21 -15.36
CA ARG A 142 4.20 15.80 -15.57
C ARG A 142 3.02 15.12 -16.24
N VAL A 143 3.26 14.41 -17.34
CA VAL A 143 2.21 13.74 -18.12
C VAL A 143 2.64 12.32 -18.45
N GLY A 144 1.76 11.39 -18.19
CA GLY A 144 1.98 9.94 -18.39
C GLY A 144 1.63 9.12 -17.16
N LYS A 145 2.10 7.88 -17.16
CA LYS A 145 1.90 6.96 -16.05
C LYS A 145 2.85 7.31 -14.92
N GLN A 146 2.35 7.73 -13.77
CA GLN A 146 3.14 8.26 -12.67
C GLN A 146 2.57 7.86 -11.31
N ILE A 147 3.44 7.58 -10.35
CA ILE A 147 3.08 7.42 -8.96
C ILE A 147 2.93 8.81 -8.36
N ILE A 148 1.78 9.06 -7.73
CA ILE A 148 1.48 10.30 -7.02
C ILE A 148 1.09 9.91 -5.60
N ALA A 149 1.99 10.10 -4.66
CA ALA A 149 1.76 9.83 -3.25
C ALA A 149 1.57 11.15 -2.49
N TRP A 150 0.59 11.19 -1.60
CA TRP A 150 0.30 12.32 -0.73
C TRP A 150 0.38 11.92 0.73
N GLY A 151 0.58 12.93 1.60
CA GLY A 151 0.68 12.77 3.04
C GLY A 151 2.10 12.93 3.57
N ARG A 152 2.20 13.20 4.86
CA ARG A 152 3.47 13.38 5.61
C ARG A 152 3.63 12.39 6.76
N ALA A 153 2.62 11.58 7.03
CA ALA A 153 2.71 10.50 8.00
C ALA A 153 3.50 9.31 7.43
N ASP A 154 4.10 8.50 8.29
CA ASP A 154 4.87 7.33 7.87
C ASP A 154 3.92 6.15 7.62
N ARG A 155 3.86 5.69 6.37
CA ARG A 155 3.12 4.47 5.95
C ARG A 155 1.60 4.49 6.13
N LEU A 156 1.06 5.41 6.92
CA LEU A 156 -0.36 5.59 7.18
C LEU A 156 -0.79 6.95 6.63
N ASN A 157 -1.26 6.99 5.39
CA ASN A 157 -1.54 8.24 4.70
C ASN A 157 -3.02 8.37 4.32
N PRO A 158 -3.86 8.95 5.19
CA PRO A 158 -5.28 9.20 4.91
C PRO A 158 -5.54 9.97 3.62
N THR A 159 -4.62 10.83 3.20
CA THR A 159 -4.76 11.66 2.00
C THR A 159 -4.30 11.00 0.71
N ASP A 160 -3.70 9.79 0.77
CA ASP A 160 -3.12 9.09 -0.38
C ASP A 160 -4.16 8.28 -1.15
N ASN A 161 -4.82 8.92 -2.12
CA ASN A 161 -5.97 8.34 -2.85
C ASN A 161 -5.78 8.28 -4.36
N LEU A 162 -4.59 8.60 -4.91
CA LEU A 162 -4.40 8.81 -6.35
C LEU A 162 -3.85 7.61 -7.10
N THR A 163 -3.00 6.81 -6.45
CA THR A 163 -2.30 5.70 -7.11
C THR A 163 -2.41 4.42 -6.34
N GLY A 164 -2.67 3.33 -7.06
CA GLY A 164 -2.93 2.02 -6.48
C GLY A 164 -1.67 1.29 -6.02
N ARG A 165 -1.91 0.21 -5.27
CA ARG A 165 -0.91 -0.74 -4.81
C ARG A 165 -1.19 -2.14 -5.36
N ASP A 166 -0.13 -2.92 -5.59
CA ASP A 166 -0.22 -4.30 -6.04
C ASP A 166 0.17 -5.25 -4.90
N ALA A 167 -0.81 -5.61 -4.08
CA ALA A 167 -0.60 -6.57 -2.99
C ALA A 167 -0.25 -7.99 -3.48
N THR A 168 -0.33 -8.23 -4.79
CA THR A 168 0.04 -9.51 -5.38
C THR A 168 1.53 -9.60 -5.73
N LEU A 169 2.26 -8.49 -5.66
CA LEU A 169 3.69 -8.46 -5.96
C LEU A 169 4.48 -9.15 -4.84
N MET A 170 5.29 -10.13 -5.21
CA MET A 170 6.24 -10.76 -4.31
C MET A 170 7.53 -9.94 -4.29
N GLY A 171 7.56 -8.89 -3.47
CA GLY A 171 8.67 -7.96 -3.31
C GLY A 171 9.09 -7.86 -1.84
N ALA A 172 10.39 -7.74 -1.58
CA ALA A 172 10.92 -7.59 -0.22
C ALA A 172 10.75 -6.16 0.31
N ASP A 173 10.68 -5.16 -0.57
CA ASP A 173 10.38 -3.77 -0.24
C ASP A 173 8.91 -3.47 -0.47
N ILE A 174 8.30 -2.82 0.53
CA ILE A 174 6.86 -2.52 0.54
C ILE A 174 6.52 -1.44 -0.49
N ASP A 175 7.41 -0.47 -0.71
CA ASP A 175 7.17 0.63 -1.64
C ASP A 175 7.12 0.22 -3.11
N GLU A 176 7.64 -0.96 -3.41
CA GLU A 176 7.61 -1.52 -4.75
C GLU A 176 6.21 -2.00 -5.17
N ASP A 177 5.29 -2.15 -4.23
CA ASP A 177 3.90 -2.50 -4.51
C ASP A 177 3.13 -1.36 -5.20
N ARG A 178 3.59 -0.10 -5.09
CA ARG A 178 2.96 1.04 -5.77
C ARG A 178 3.14 0.96 -7.28
N PHE A 179 2.11 1.32 -8.01
CA PHE A 179 2.17 1.51 -9.46
C PHE A 179 1.46 2.78 -9.88
N GLY A 180 1.97 3.41 -10.94
CA GLY A 180 1.44 4.68 -11.42
C GLY A 180 0.07 4.56 -12.08
N SER A 181 -0.70 5.63 -11.96
CA SER A 181 -1.89 5.91 -12.75
C SER A 181 -1.52 6.84 -13.92
N VAL A 182 -2.21 6.71 -15.05
CA VAL A 182 -2.07 7.68 -16.13
C VAL A 182 -2.67 9.00 -15.66
N ALA A 183 -1.88 10.07 -15.71
CA ALA A 183 -2.28 11.37 -15.21
C ALA A 183 -1.60 12.52 -15.97
N ALA A 184 -2.27 13.68 -15.98
CA ALA A 184 -1.65 14.96 -16.23
C ALA A 184 -1.64 15.76 -14.93
N LYS A 185 -0.45 16.12 -14.47
CA LYS A 185 -0.21 16.96 -13.29
C LYS A 185 0.40 18.26 -13.72
N GLY A 186 -0.17 19.38 -13.25
CA GLY A 186 0.39 20.71 -13.34
C GLY A 186 0.55 21.32 -11.96
N SER A 187 1.68 21.96 -11.68
CA SER A 187 1.93 22.66 -10.42
C SER A 187 2.39 24.08 -10.71
N TRP A 188 1.76 25.04 -10.06
CA TRP A 188 2.12 26.44 -10.11
C TRP A 188 2.83 26.81 -8.79
N ASN A 189 4.10 27.16 -8.88
CA ASN A 189 4.89 27.68 -7.76
C ASN A 189 4.61 29.18 -7.64
N VAL A 190 3.63 29.54 -6.78
CA VAL A 190 3.15 30.92 -6.58
C VAL A 190 4.28 31.79 -6.04
N ASP A 191 5.03 31.23 -5.09
CA ASP A 191 6.23 31.79 -4.49
C ASP A 191 7.17 30.62 -4.06
N PRO A 192 8.36 30.88 -3.49
CA PRO A 192 9.30 29.83 -3.06
C PRO A 192 8.76 28.84 -2.01
N TYR A 193 7.65 29.17 -1.36
CA TYR A 193 7.09 28.40 -0.26
C TYR A 193 5.72 27.81 -0.56
N THR A 194 5.01 28.34 -1.58
CA THR A 194 3.63 27.99 -1.87
C THR A 194 3.52 27.38 -3.27
N SER A 195 2.98 26.16 -3.37
CA SER A 195 2.63 25.57 -4.65
C SER A 195 1.17 25.13 -4.72
N LEU A 196 0.56 25.30 -5.88
CA LEU A 196 -0.80 24.83 -6.20
C LEU A 196 -0.69 23.79 -7.29
N SER A 197 -1.19 22.58 -7.03
CA SER A 197 -1.18 21.47 -7.98
C SER A 197 -2.59 21.08 -8.39
N ALA A 198 -2.77 20.82 -9.69
CA ALA A 198 -3.96 20.21 -10.26
C ALA A 198 -3.58 18.91 -10.96
N ILE A 199 -4.37 17.87 -10.76
CA ILE A 199 -4.14 16.55 -11.30
C ILE A 199 -5.42 16.05 -11.95
N TRP A 200 -5.29 15.54 -13.16
CA TRP A 200 -6.36 14.91 -13.89
C TRP A 200 -5.96 13.47 -14.25
N LEU A 201 -6.82 12.51 -13.90
CA LEU A 201 -6.66 11.10 -14.22
C LEU A 201 -7.79 10.70 -15.18
N PRO A 202 -7.48 10.37 -16.45
CA PRO A 202 -8.48 9.99 -17.44
C PRO A 202 -9.11 8.63 -17.19
N GLU A 203 -8.45 7.78 -16.42
CA GLU A 203 -8.86 6.40 -16.12
C GLU A 203 -8.63 6.07 -14.63
N PHE A 204 -9.34 5.06 -14.16
CA PHE A 204 -9.22 4.52 -12.82
C PHE A 204 -8.41 3.23 -12.82
N ALA A 205 -7.47 3.11 -11.91
CA ALA A 205 -6.65 1.93 -11.70
C ALA A 205 -6.73 1.52 -10.21
N PRO A 206 -7.58 0.54 -9.86
CA PRO A 206 -7.75 0.09 -8.48
C PRO A 206 -6.50 -0.61 -7.95
N ASN A 207 -6.43 -0.76 -6.64
CA ASN A 207 -5.49 -1.67 -6.03
C ASN A 207 -5.63 -3.08 -6.61
N LYS A 208 -4.52 -3.82 -6.67
CA LYS A 208 -4.55 -5.21 -7.13
C LYS A 208 -4.40 -6.16 -5.97
N ILE A 209 -5.29 -7.15 -5.97
CA ILE A 209 -5.30 -8.22 -4.99
C ILE A 209 -5.50 -9.56 -5.70
N PHE A 210 -5.16 -10.62 -4.99
CA PHE A 210 -5.57 -11.95 -5.43
C PHE A 210 -7.08 -12.15 -5.22
N LEU A 211 -7.79 -12.48 -6.28
CA LEU A 211 -9.20 -12.87 -6.22
C LEU A 211 -9.31 -14.40 -6.24
N ARG A 212 -9.96 -15.00 -5.24
CA ARG A 212 -10.27 -16.44 -5.24
C ARG A 212 -11.44 -16.79 -6.15
N PRO A 213 -11.58 -18.06 -6.53
CA PRO A 213 -12.78 -18.54 -7.17
C PRO A 213 -14.04 -18.12 -6.40
N GLY A 214 -15.01 -17.56 -7.10
CA GLY A 214 -16.25 -17.04 -6.51
C GLY A 214 -16.26 -15.54 -6.22
N PHE A 215 -15.08 -14.89 -6.19
CA PHE A 215 -15.00 -13.43 -6.12
C PHE A 215 -14.81 -12.82 -7.51
N SER A 216 -15.29 -11.62 -7.67
CA SER A 216 -15.11 -10.82 -8.89
C SER A 216 -14.89 -9.35 -8.56
N GLU A 217 -14.35 -8.61 -9.51
CA GLU A 217 -14.15 -7.17 -9.40
C GLU A 217 -14.84 -6.46 -10.56
N SER A 218 -15.39 -5.31 -10.28
CA SER A 218 -16.03 -4.44 -11.28
C SER A 218 -15.42 -3.05 -11.19
N THR A 219 -14.69 -2.67 -12.23
CA THR A 219 -14.17 -1.33 -12.36
C THR A 219 -15.14 -0.42 -13.12
N PRO A 220 -15.33 0.83 -12.70
CA PRO A 220 -16.17 1.78 -13.41
C PRO A 220 -15.58 2.11 -14.79
N THR A 221 -16.45 2.28 -15.78
CA THR A 221 -16.09 2.72 -17.14
C THR A 221 -16.19 4.23 -17.24
N GLY A 222 -15.30 4.87 -18.03
CA GLY A 222 -15.30 6.33 -18.21
C GLY A 222 -14.95 7.11 -16.94
N SER A 223 -14.13 6.56 -16.12
CA SER A 223 -13.83 6.91 -14.71
C SER A 223 -12.85 8.07 -14.60
N ARG A 224 -13.22 9.27 -15.07
CA ARG A 224 -12.41 10.48 -14.91
C ARG A 224 -12.37 10.89 -13.45
N GLN A 225 -11.17 11.22 -12.97
CA GLN A 225 -10.91 11.67 -11.62
C GLN A 225 -10.04 12.91 -11.65
N TRP A 226 -10.10 13.70 -10.60
CA TRP A 226 -9.27 14.90 -10.50
C TRP A 226 -8.95 15.21 -9.04
N ALA A 227 -7.87 15.94 -8.84
CA ALA A 227 -7.43 16.34 -7.52
C ALA A 227 -6.76 17.70 -7.55
N LEU A 228 -6.87 18.41 -6.43
CA LEU A 228 -6.23 19.69 -6.18
C LEU A 228 -5.45 19.62 -4.89
N LYS A 229 -4.29 20.24 -4.84
CA LYS A 229 -3.49 20.34 -3.63
C LYS A 229 -2.82 21.70 -3.55
N MET A 230 -2.86 22.28 -2.36
CA MET A 230 -2.06 23.42 -1.97
C MET A 230 -1.01 22.95 -0.98
N ASP A 231 0.25 23.12 -1.29
CA ASP A 231 1.37 22.86 -0.39
C ASP A 231 1.99 24.18 0.06
N GLN A 232 2.24 24.29 1.35
CA GLN A 232 2.92 25.41 1.98
C GLN A 232 4.12 24.89 2.76
N SER A 233 5.33 25.26 2.31
CA SER A 233 6.55 25.02 3.06
C SER A 233 6.85 26.22 3.94
N GLY A 234 6.86 26.04 5.25
CA GLY A 234 7.08 27.11 6.22
C GLY A 234 8.47 27.05 6.85
N LYS A 235 8.85 28.11 7.56
CA LYS A 235 10.07 28.09 8.38
C LYS A 235 9.98 27.15 9.58
N THR A 236 8.76 26.93 10.06
CA THR A 236 8.50 26.15 11.29
C THR A 236 7.59 24.95 11.01
N ILE A 237 6.56 25.14 10.21
CA ILE A 237 5.56 24.11 9.92
C ILE A 237 5.36 24.04 8.41
N ASP A 238 5.49 22.86 7.84
CA ASP A 238 5.04 22.53 6.50
C ASP A 238 3.63 21.98 6.59
N TRP A 239 2.74 22.40 5.69
CA TRP A 239 1.37 21.89 5.68
C TRP A 239 0.80 21.84 4.27
N SER A 240 -0.23 21.05 4.08
CA SER A 240 -0.99 21.02 2.84
C SER A 240 -2.49 20.86 3.07
N LEU A 241 -3.25 21.33 2.08
CA LEU A 241 -4.68 21.06 1.94
C LEU A 241 -4.90 20.38 0.59
N SER A 242 -5.74 19.36 0.56
CA SER A 242 -6.01 18.60 -0.64
C SER A 242 -7.50 18.32 -0.81
N TYR A 243 -7.89 18.17 -2.07
CA TYR A 243 -9.21 17.69 -2.48
C TYR A 243 -9.05 16.66 -3.59
N PHE A 244 -9.75 15.54 -3.45
CA PHE A 244 -9.82 14.48 -4.45
C PHE A 244 -11.28 14.16 -4.75
N ASP A 245 -11.60 13.98 -6.04
CA ASP A 245 -12.88 13.49 -6.52
C ASP A 245 -12.64 12.37 -7.53
N GLY A 246 -12.86 11.15 -7.12
CA GLY A 246 -12.54 9.96 -7.89
C GLY A 246 -13.20 8.72 -7.33
N TYR A 247 -12.55 7.57 -7.51
CA TYR A 247 -13.06 6.29 -7.06
C TYR A 247 -12.18 5.70 -5.96
N ASP A 248 -12.82 4.98 -5.04
CA ASP A 248 -12.12 4.29 -3.97
C ASP A 248 -11.24 3.17 -4.54
N LEU A 249 -9.93 3.28 -4.28
CA LEU A 249 -8.93 2.30 -4.74
C LEU A 249 -9.16 0.90 -4.17
N ALA A 250 -9.70 0.80 -2.96
CA ALA A 250 -9.97 -0.46 -2.27
C ALA A 250 -11.30 -1.10 -2.71
N GLY A 251 -12.30 -0.28 -3.01
CA GLY A 251 -13.65 -0.72 -3.33
C GLY A 251 -14.44 -1.23 -2.12
N ASP A 252 -15.62 -1.71 -2.37
CA ASP A 252 -16.58 -2.26 -1.41
C ASP A 252 -17.00 -3.67 -1.82
N LEU A 253 -17.16 -4.57 -0.85
CA LEU A 253 -17.56 -5.94 -1.10
C LEU A 253 -19.07 -6.10 -1.01
N SER A 254 -19.72 -6.42 -2.12
CA SER A 254 -21.15 -6.70 -2.15
C SER A 254 -21.51 -8.06 -1.55
N ALA A 255 -22.80 -8.28 -1.26
CA ALA A 255 -23.31 -9.60 -0.83
C ALA A 255 -23.03 -10.73 -1.82
N ALA A 256 -22.86 -10.42 -3.10
CA ALA A 256 -22.51 -11.39 -4.16
C ALA A 256 -20.99 -11.64 -4.28
N LEU A 257 -20.21 -11.25 -3.29
CA LEU A 257 -18.72 -11.34 -3.26
C LEU A 257 -18.09 -10.62 -4.47
N ARG A 258 -18.65 -9.50 -4.87
CA ARG A 258 -18.14 -8.66 -5.93
C ARG A 258 -17.61 -7.37 -5.35
N ILE A 259 -16.36 -7.03 -5.68
CA ILE A 259 -15.77 -5.73 -5.37
C ILE A 259 -16.32 -4.72 -6.35
N GLN A 260 -16.82 -3.62 -5.81
CA GLN A 260 -17.35 -2.47 -6.55
C GLN A 260 -16.63 -1.20 -6.08
N HIS A 261 -16.18 -0.40 -7.03
CA HIS A 261 -15.50 0.86 -6.73
C HIS A 261 -16.48 2.01 -6.90
N TYR A 262 -16.89 2.57 -5.78
CA TYR A 262 -17.79 3.72 -5.75
C TYR A 262 -17.01 5.04 -5.80
N ARG A 263 -17.72 6.09 -6.24
CA ARG A 263 -17.14 7.42 -6.26
C ARG A 263 -16.99 7.95 -4.83
N THR A 264 -15.85 8.59 -4.56
CA THR A 264 -15.56 9.22 -3.27
C THR A 264 -15.02 10.62 -3.48
N LYS A 265 -15.29 11.51 -2.51
CA LYS A 265 -14.69 12.83 -2.41
C LYS A 265 -13.91 12.88 -1.11
N VAL A 266 -12.66 13.29 -1.19
CA VAL A 266 -11.79 13.35 -0.01
C VAL A 266 -11.29 14.77 0.18
N ILE A 267 -11.50 15.32 1.35
CA ILE A 267 -10.87 16.57 1.80
C ILE A 267 -9.79 16.17 2.79
N GLY A 268 -8.55 16.50 2.49
CA GLY A 268 -7.38 16.11 3.27
C GLY A 268 -6.57 17.30 3.74
N MET A 269 -5.92 17.12 4.86
CA MET A 269 -4.91 18.02 5.39
C MET A 269 -3.74 17.24 5.98
N ASP A 270 -2.57 17.77 5.83
CA ASP A 270 -1.38 17.25 6.50
C ASP A 270 -0.50 18.40 6.98
N ALA A 271 0.26 18.16 8.06
CA ALA A 271 1.22 19.10 8.59
C ALA A 271 2.40 18.35 9.21
N ALA A 272 3.59 18.92 9.11
CA ALA A 272 4.77 18.41 9.79
C ALA A 272 5.65 19.54 10.30
N THR A 273 6.34 19.29 11.42
CA THR A 273 7.31 20.22 12.01
C THR A 273 8.42 19.44 12.70
N SER A 274 9.60 20.04 12.80
CA SER A 274 10.73 19.46 13.51
C SER A 274 11.14 20.38 14.66
N VAL A 275 11.34 19.79 15.84
CA VAL A 275 11.79 20.48 17.05
C VAL A 275 12.95 19.68 17.67
N GLY A 276 14.16 20.18 17.54
CA GLY A 276 15.35 19.42 17.91
C GLY A 276 15.49 18.17 17.05
N SER A 277 15.66 17.01 17.71
CA SER A 277 15.74 15.69 17.07
C SER A 277 14.37 15.00 16.88
N TYR A 278 13.28 15.69 17.17
CA TYR A 278 11.92 15.17 17.01
C TYR A 278 11.25 15.77 15.76
N ARG A 279 10.61 14.91 14.96
CA ARG A 279 9.70 15.31 13.90
C ARG A 279 8.28 14.90 14.28
N PHE A 280 7.37 15.84 14.21
CA PHE A 280 5.94 15.64 14.43
C PHE A 280 5.21 15.71 13.10
N ALA A 281 4.30 14.78 12.85
CA ALA A 281 3.45 14.78 11.67
C ALA A 281 1.98 14.54 12.07
N LEU A 282 1.08 15.28 11.46
CA LEU A 282 -0.36 15.12 11.57
C LEU A 282 -0.94 15.00 10.17
N GLU A 283 -1.81 14.03 9.96
CA GLU A 283 -2.55 13.87 8.71
C GLU A 283 -3.98 13.51 9.01
N SER A 284 -4.92 14.12 8.31
CA SER A 284 -6.35 13.84 8.49
C SER A 284 -7.08 13.98 7.16
N ALA A 285 -8.02 13.07 6.91
CA ALA A 285 -8.87 13.11 5.73
C ALA A 285 -10.32 12.80 6.10
N TYR A 286 -11.22 13.61 5.57
CA TYR A 286 -12.65 13.35 5.56
C TYR A 286 -13.03 12.76 4.21
N THR A 287 -13.50 11.51 4.21
CA THR A 287 -13.96 10.79 3.03
C THR A 287 -15.49 10.77 2.99
N MET A 288 -16.05 11.39 1.98
CA MET A 288 -17.45 11.32 1.61
C MET A 288 -17.61 10.16 0.61
N THR A 289 -18.54 9.27 0.89
CA THR A 289 -18.81 8.07 0.09
C THR A 289 -20.08 8.19 -0.71
N GLU A 290 -20.39 7.19 -1.52
CA GLU A 290 -21.64 7.12 -2.30
C GLU A 290 -22.89 6.92 -1.43
N ASP A 291 -22.72 6.43 -0.20
CA ASP A 291 -23.80 6.29 0.79
C ASP A 291 -23.60 7.27 1.97
N PRO A 292 -23.92 8.55 1.79
CA PRO A 292 -23.65 9.56 2.80
C PRO A 292 -24.47 9.38 4.08
N ASP A 293 -25.61 8.73 4.00
CA ASP A 293 -26.54 8.51 5.12
C ASP A 293 -26.33 7.18 5.85
N GLY A 294 -25.51 6.26 5.28
CA GLY A 294 -25.23 4.95 5.87
C GLY A 294 -26.42 3.99 5.81
N ASN A 295 -27.17 4.04 4.72
CA ASN A 295 -28.38 3.21 4.53
C ASN A 295 -28.07 1.88 3.83
N ASN A 296 -26.90 1.71 3.22
CA ASN A 296 -26.50 0.53 2.51
C ASN A 296 -25.31 -0.15 3.19
N GLU A 297 -25.56 -1.24 3.89
CA GLU A 297 -24.52 -2.00 4.63
C GLU A 297 -23.38 -2.56 3.76
N PHE A 298 -23.51 -2.51 2.42
CA PHE A 298 -22.49 -2.97 1.46
C PHE A 298 -21.77 -1.82 0.75
N VAL A 299 -21.93 -0.59 1.24
CA VAL A 299 -21.20 0.59 0.81
C VAL A 299 -20.59 1.25 2.04
N LYS A 300 -19.34 1.65 1.98
CA LYS A 300 -18.69 2.36 3.09
C LYS A 300 -19.47 3.60 3.49
N ASN A 301 -19.70 3.76 4.79
CA ASN A 301 -20.17 5.01 5.35
C ASN A 301 -19.08 6.08 5.24
N PRO A 302 -19.43 7.38 5.23
CA PRO A 302 -18.44 8.44 5.36
C PRO A 302 -17.62 8.29 6.65
N PHE A 303 -16.37 8.70 6.61
CA PHE A 303 -15.48 8.59 7.76
C PHE A 303 -14.43 9.69 7.80
N VAL A 304 -13.91 9.94 9.00
CA VAL A 304 -12.70 10.73 9.21
C VAL A 304 -11.57 9.78 9.61
N TYR A 305 -10.45 9.87 8.93
CA TYR A 305 -9.25 9.11 9.28
C TYR A 305 -8.14 10.08 9.64
N THR A 306 -7.57 9.93 10.83
CA THR A 306 -6.53 10.83 11.38
C THR A 306 -5.35 10.01 11.87
N VAL A 307 -4.16 10.49 11.59
CA VAL A 307 -2.88 9.91 12.03
C VAL A 307 -2.04 11.02 12.66
N PHE A 308 -1.48 10.76 13.83
CA PHE A 308 -0.47 11.62 14.46
C PHE A 308 0.77 10.80 14.74
N GLY A 309 1.92 11.28 14.28
CA GLY A 309 3.20 10.61 14.38
C GLY A 309 4.27 11.45 15.06
N VAL A 310 5.15 10.77 15.77
CA VAL A 310 6.37 11.33 16.34
C VAL A 310 7.54 10.46 15.89
N GLU A 311 8.47 11.06 15.21
CA GLU A 311 9.75 10.46 14.82
C GLU A 311 10.87 11.05 15.68
N HIS A 312 11.84 10.22 16.05
CA HIS A 312 13.01 10.62 16.80
C HIS A 312 14.27 9.98 16.24
N ASP A 313 15.29 10.79 16.04
CA ASP A 313 16.66 10.34 15.78
C ASP A 313 17.39 10.17 17.12
N PHE A 314 17.65 8.92 17.49
CA PHE A 314 18.36 8.58 18.73
C PHE A 314 19.87 8.76 18.63
N GLY A 315 20.37 9.18 17.46
CA GLY A 315 21.80 9.15 17.16
C GLY A 315 22.33 7.74 16.89
N ASN A 316 23.62 7.61 16.60
CA ASN A 316 24.25 6.34 16.27
C ASN A 316 23.50 5.57 15.16
N GLU A 317 22.99 6.32 14.17
CA GLU A 317 22.27 5.78 13.02
C GLU A 317 21.01 4.95 13.41
N THR A 318 20.35 5.36 14.50
CA THR A 318 19.13 4.74 15.00
C THR A 318 17.99 5.76 14.93
N SER A 319 16.91 5.42 14.24
CA SER A 319 15.68 6.20 14.18
C SER A 319 14.48 5.38 14.62
N GLY A 320 13.46 6.05 15.11
CA GLY A 320 12.20 5.42 15.51
C GLY A 320 11.02 6.35 15.28
N ILE A 321 9.90 5.77 14.86
CA ILE A 321 8.63 6.45 14.63
C ILE A 321 7.55 5.73 15.40
N VAL A 322 6.75 6.47 16.15
CA VAL A 322 5.51 6.00 16.77
C VAL A 322 4.37 6.82 16.21
N GLN A 323 3.30 6.16 15.81
CA GLN A 323 2.08 6.83 15.35
C GLN A 323 0.88 6.27 16.08
N ILE A 324 -0.07 7.16 16.35
CA ILE A 324 -1.43 6.79 16.76
C ILE A 324 -2.38 7.17 15.64
N PHE A 325 -3.39 6.35 15.42
CA PHE A 325 -4.38 6.61 14.39
C PHE A 325 -5.79 6.30 14.88
N ASN A 326 -6.75 7.01 14.31
CA ASN A 326 -8.18 6.80 14.52
C ASN A 326 -8.90 6.91 13.19
N ARG A 327 -9.76 5.93 12.89
CA ARG A 327 -10.80 6.05 11.87
C ARG A 327 -12.15 6.11 12.55
N HIS A 328 -12.82 7.24 12.42
CA HIS A 328 -14.16 7.48 12.95
C HIS A 328 -15.18 7.38 11.83
N VAL A 329 -16.08 6.38 11.93
CA VAL A 329 -17.14 6.14 10.94
C VAL A 329 -18.37 6.97 11.32
N LEU A 330 -18.81 7.81 10.38
CA LEU A 330 -20.02 8.61 10.52
C LEU A 330 -21.25 7.76 10.17
N ASN A 331 -22.43 8.13 10.72
CA ASN A 331 -23.68 7.41 10.49
C ASN A 331 -23.57 5.88 10.71
N TYR A 332 -22.74 5.50 11.68
CA TYR A 332 -22.44 4.10 11.97
C TYR A 332 -23.65 3.36 12.51
N SER A 333 -23.96 2.23 11.92
CA SER A 333 -24.83 1.18 12.44
C SER A 333 -24.02 -0.12 12.61
N THR A 334 -24.43 -0.95 13.58
CA THR A 334 -23.79 -2.27 13.73
C THR A 334 -24.07 -3.12 12.50
N PRO A 335 -23.04 -3.61 11.79
CA PRO A 335 -23.23 -4.42 10.60
C PRO A 335 -24.03 -5.69 10.89
N SER A 336 -24.93 -6.06 10.00
CA SER A 336 -25.60 -7.36 10.03
C SER A 336 -24.59 -8.50 9.79
N ASP A 337 -25.00 -9.75 10.11
CA ASP A 337 -24.17 -10.91 9.83
C ASP A 337 -23.85 -11.05 8.33
N ALA A 338 -24.75 -10.63 7.45
CA ALA A 338 -24.57 -10.66 6.01
C ALA A 338 -23.50 -9.62 5.54
N ALA A 339 -23.50 -8.45 6.16
CA ALA A 339 -22.57 -7.36 5.83
C ALA A 339 -21.26 -7.40 6.64
N ARG A 340 -21.14 -8.31 7.61
CA ARG A 340 -19.99 -8.41 8.50
C ARG A 340 -18.66 -8.50 7.75
N LEU A 341 -18.61 -9.30 6.68
CA LEU A 341 -17.42 -9.43 5.87
C LEU A 341 -17.07 -8.13 5.17
N HIS A 342 -18.05 -7.44 4.60
CA HIS A 342 -17.86 -6.10 4.04
C HIS A 342 -17.33 -5.12 5.09
N ALA A 343 -17.90 -5.10 6.30
CA ALA A 343 -17.48 -4.21 7.37
C ALA A 343 -16.03 -4.46 7.83
N ILE A 344 -15.59 -5.72 7.86
CA ILE A 344 -14.18 -6.07 8.13
C ILE A 344 -13.30 -5.56 6.98
N PHE A 345 -13.71 -5.81 5.74
CA PHE A 345 -13.02 -5.43 4.52
C PHE A 345 -12.91 -3.90 4.39
N SER A 346 -13.96 -3.15 4.67
CA SER A 346 -14.01 -1.70 4.61
C SER A 346 -13.41 -1.00 5.85
N SER A 347 -12.94 -1.77 6.83
CA SER A 347 -12.49 -1.25 8.13
C SER A 347 -13.57 -0.40 8.82
N GLN A 348 -14.81 -0.90 8.82
CA GLN A 348 -15.98 -0.25 9.42
C GLN A 348 -16.75 -1.19 10.37
N LEU A 349 -16.08 -2.19 10.91
CA LEU A 349 -16.67 -3.13 11.85
C LEU A 349 -17.04 -2.45 13.19
N ASP A 350 -16.33 -1.41 13.55
CA ASP A 350 -16.56 -0.57 14.74
C ASP A 350 -16.69 0.90 14.32
N ARG A 351 -17.44 1.69 15.11
CA ARG A 351 -17.57 3.14 14.88
C ARG A 351 -16.20 3.85 14.92
N ASN A 352 -15.35 3.42 15.85
CA ASN A 352 -13.98 3.92 15.98
C ASN A 352 -13.03 2.76 15.83
N GLN A 353 -12.02 2.93 15.02
CA GLN A 353 -10.88 2.05 14.94
C GLN A 353 -9.63 2.81 15.36
N ASN A 354 -9.19 2.54 16.58
CA ASN A 354 -7.97 3.12 17.11
C ASN A 354 -6.81 2.13 16.95
N GLY A 355 -5.65 2.67 16.69
CA GLY A 355 -4.48 1.83 16.61
C GLY A 355 -3.19 2.61 16.82
N VAL A 356 -2.13 1.85 16.89
CA VAL A 356 -0.77 2.35 17.01
C VAL A 356 0.12 1.66 16.00
N SER A 357 1.05 2.38 15.41
CA SER A 357 2.15 1.80 14.63
C SER A 357 3.49 2.21 15.22
N LEU A 358 4.48 1.36 15.00
CA LEU A 358 5.86 1.55 15.43
C LEU A 358 6.79 1.14 14.29
N ARG A 359 7.83 1.93 14.04
CA ARG A 359 8.98 1.54 13.23
C ARG A 359 10.26 1.97 13.94
N ILE A 360 11.20 1.06 14.04
CA ILE A 360 12.56 1.33 14.54
C ILE A 360 13.51 0.75 13.51
N ALA A 361 14.45 1.58 13.09
CA ALA A 361 15.52 1.19 12.16
C ALA A 361 16.88 1.56 12.73
N LYS A 362 17.85 0.71 12.49
CA LYS A 362 19.25 0.96 12.86
C LYS A 362 20.18 0.48 11.76
N LYS A 363 21.15 1.35 11.42
CA LYS A 363 22.24 1.03 10.51
C LYS A 363 23.48 0.67 11.34
N TRP A 364 24.22 -0.30 10.82
CA TRP A 364 25.41 -0.89 11.45
C TRP A 364 26.54 -0.95 10.43
N TRP A 365 27.76 -1.11 10.92
CA TRP A 365 28.95 -1.40 10.11
C TRP A 365 29.12 -0.38 8.95
N ASN A 366 29.20 0.90 9.28
CA ASN A 366 29.27 1.96 8.28
C ASN A 366 28.13 1.89 7.24
N GLN A 367 26.90 1.65 7.72
CA GLN A 367 25.67 1.60 6.92
C GLN A 367 25.60 0.42 5.91
N THR A 368 26.45 -0.61 6.07
CA THR A 368 26.36 -1.81 5.21
C THR A 368 25.29 -2.79 5.66
N LEU A 369 24.89 -2.76 6.93
CA LEU A 369 23.80 -3.56 7.47
C LEU A 369 22.73 -2.65 8.04
N GLU A 370 21.47 -2.90 7.70
CA GLU A 370 20.31 -2.27 8.31
C GLU A 370 19.38 -3.32 8.94
N THR A 371 18.91 -3.04 10.13
CA THR A 371 17.85 -3.80 10.79
C THR A 371 16.65 -2.90 11.00
N GLU A 372 15.48 -3.35 10.62
CA GLU A 372 14.20 -2.66 10.81
C GLU A 372 13.22 -3.57 11.54
N LEU A 373 12.49 -3.01 12.48
CA LEU A 373 11.31 -3.61 13.09
C LEU A 373 10.15 -2.66 12.86
N ALA A 374 9.14 -3.10 12.11
CA ALA A 374 7.90 -2.36 11.92
C ALA A 374 6.72 -3.19 12.45
N GLY A 375 5.66 -2.52 12.89
CA GLY A 375 4.46 -3.19 13.33
C GLY A 375 3.31 -2.22 13.56
N SER A 376 2.11 -2.77 13.63
CA SER A 376 0.91 -2.00 13.97
C SER A 376 -0.10 -2.86 14.74
N SER A 377 -0.93 -2.21 15.53
CA SER A 377 -1.95 -2.87 16.34
C SER A 377 -3.27 -2.09 16.30
N LEU A 378 -4.36 -2.81 16.16
CA LEU A 378 -5.73 -2.33 16.40
C LEU A 378 -6.08 -2.58 17.88
N ILE A 379 -6.40 -1.53 18.61
CA ILE A 379 -6.57 -1.59 20.08
C ILE A 379 -7.84 -2.33 20.44
N GLU A 380 -8.98 -2.01 19.84
CA GLU A 380 -10.30 -2.57 20.17
C GLU A 380 -10.37 -4.08 19.96
N ARG A 381 -9.66 -4.57 18.94
CA ARG A 381 -9.73 -5.98 18.51
C ARG A 381 -8.51 -6.80 18.87
N ARG A 382 -7.51 -6.23 19.56
CA ARG A 382 -6.25 -6.88 19.92
C ARG A 382 -5.61 -7.62 18.74
N ALA A 383 -5.65 -6.99 17.58
CA ALA A 383 -5.12 -7.52 16.35
C ALA A 383 -3.87 -6.73 15.96
N TYR A 384 -2.81 -7.43 15.55
CA TYR A 384 -1.54 -6.77 15.26
C TYR A 384 -0.74 -7.48 14.17
N SER A 385 0.17 -6.73 13.58
CA SER A 385 1.20 -7.24 12.68
C SER A 385 2.58 -6.79 13.13
N VAL A 386 3.59 -7.63 12.84
CA VAL A 386 5.01 -7.33 13.12
C VAL A 386 5.84 -7.77 11.91
N ARG A 387 6.77 -6.91 11.49
CA ARG A 387 7.64 -7.15 10.34
C ARG A 387 9.09 -6.77 10.68
N PRO A 388 9.92 -7.71 11.20
CA PRO A 388 11.36 -7.56 11.22
C PRO A 388 11.93 -7.71 9.80
N ARG A 389 12.92 -6.88 9.46
CA ARG A 389 13.65 -6.91 8.19
C ARG A 389 15.13 -6.67 8.43
N ILE A 390 15.94 -7.35 7.67
CA ILE A 390 17.39 -7.16 7.61
C ILE A 390 17.76 -6.88 6.15
N THR A 391 18.55 -5.85 5.94
CA THR A 391 19.11 -5.49 4.64
C THR A 391 20.62 -5.43 4.76
N TYR A 392 21.34 -6.13 3.87
CA TYR A 392 22.79 -6.17 3.88
C TYR A 392 23.36 -5.86 2.50
N LEU A 393 24.23 -4.86 2.43
CA LEU A 393 24.99 -4.52 1.24
C LEU A 393 26.27 -5.40 1.22
N TRP A 394 26.20 -6.51 0.50
CA TRP A 394 27.34 -7.39 0.33
C TRP A 394 28.48 -6.72 -0.46
N SER A 395 28.12 -5.94 -1.45
CA SER A 395 29.02 -5.14 -2.26
C SER A 395 28.25 -3.98 -2.90
N ASP A 396 28.94 -3.10 -3.62
CA ASP A 396 28.32 -2.00 -4.37
C ASP A 396 27.28 -2.43 -5.42
N SER A 397 27.23 -3.70 -5.78
CA SER A 397 26.31 -4.24 -6.77
C SER A 397 25.38 -5.31 -6.20
N ILE A 398 25.54 -5.76 -4.96
CA ILE A 398 24.77 -6.86 -4.40
C ILE A 398 24.14 -6.44 -3.06
N LYS A 399 22.82 -6.52 -3.01
CA LYS A 399 21.99 -6.27 -1.82
C LYS A 399 21.26 -7.56 -1.45
N LEU A 400 21.30 -7.94 -0.19
CA LEU A 400 20.57 -9.06 0.38
C LEU A 400 19.51 -8.52 1.32
N LEU A 401 18.29 -9.05 1.21
CA LEU A 401 17.18 -8.70 2.09
C LEU A 401 16.60 -9.99 2.67
N ALA A 402 16.23 -9.96 3.93
CA ALA A 402 15.49 -11.02 4.58
C ALA A 402 14.52 -10.44 5.61
N GLY A 403 13.39 -11.08 5.81
CA GLY A 403 12.41 -10.61 6.78
C GLY A 403 11.30 -11.62 7.03
N TYR A 404 10.45 -11.27 7.98
CA TYR A 404 9.31 -12.05 8.36
C TYR A 404 8.08 -11.15 8.50
N GLU A 405 6.95 -11.60 8.00
CA GLU A 405 5.66 -10.94 8.19
C GLU A 405 4.80 -11.80 9.11
N TYR A 406 4.44 -11.26 10.25
CA TYR A 406 3.62 -11.95 11.23
C TYR A 406 2.32 -11.20 11.47
N TYR A 407 1.21 -11.93 11.44
CA TYR A 407 -0.12 -11.41 11.65
C TYR A 407 -0.83 -12.17 12.76
N GLN A 408 -1.51 -11.47 13.67
CA GLN A 408 -2.27 -12.05 14.77
C GLN A 408 -3.55 -11.24 15.01
N GLY A 409 -4.66 -11.95 15.26
CA GLY A 409 -5.95 -11.35 15.58
C GLY A 409 -7.08 -12.38 15.62
N GLY A 410 -8.26 -11.94 16.02
CA GLY A 410 -9.49 -12.71 15.92
C GLY A 410 -9.98 -12.88 14.48
N SER A 411 -10.83 -13.86 14.23
CA SER A 411 -11.42 -14.11 12.91
C SER A 411 -12.30 -12.95 12.37
N ASP A 412 -12.60 -12.00 13.22
CA ASP A 412 -13.35 -10.78 12.93
C ASP A 412 -12.44 -9.57 12.71
N THR A 413 -11.16 -9.80 12.49
CA THR A 413 -10.19 -8.73 12.24
C THR A 413 -9.40 -9.02 10.97
N LEU A 414 -8.90 -7.95 10.37
CA LEU A 414 -8.04 -8.03 9.21
C LEU A 414 -6.79 -8.89 9.48
N PHE A 415 -6.05 -8.60 10.54
CA PHE A 415 -4.85 -9.37 10.87
C PHE A 415 -5.15 -10.82 11.24
N GLY A 416 -6.33 -11.10 11.79
CA GLY A 416 -6.78 -12.48 12.02
C GLY A 416 -7.03 -13.25 10.73
N TYR A 417 -7.51 -12.59 9.70
CA TYR A 417 -7.63 -13.19 8.38
C TYR A 417 -6.26 -13.44 7.73
N LEU A 418 -5.31 -12.55 7.93
CA LEU A 418 -3.93 -12.69 7.42
C LEU A 418 -3.10 -13.72 8.20
N LYS A 419 -3.57 -14.20 9.35
CA LYS A 419 -2.81 -15.09 10.26
C LYS A 419 -2.25 -16.35 9.58
N LYS A 420 -2.94 -16.91 8.57
CA LYS A 420 -2.45 -18.06 7.81
C LYS A 420 -1.38 -17.70 6.79
N ASN A 421 -1.13 -16.43 6.58
CA ASN A 421 -0.21 -15.90 5.59
C ASN A 421 1.04 -15.28 6.17
N ASN A 422 1.45 -15.75 7.33
CA ASN A 422 2.77 -15.42 7.85
C ASN A 422 3.84 -15.82 6.83
N VAL A 423 4.75 -14.91 6.51
CA VAL A 423 5.72 -15.08 5.43
C VAL A 423 7.13 -14.85 5.93
N LEU A 424 7.98 -15.87 5.79
CA LEU A 424 9.43 -15.69 5.80
C LEU A 424 9.89 -15.45 4.37
N PHE A 425 10.68 -14.43 4.15
CA PHE A 425 11.22 -14.13 2.82
C PHE A 425 12.72 -13.82 2.84
N ALA A 426 13.36 -14.09 1.71
CA ALA A 426 14.72 -13.64 1.43
C ALA A 426 14.84 -13.30 -0.06
N GLU A 427 15.57 -12.24 -0.37
CA GLU A 427 15.80 -11.76 -1.74
C GLU A 427 17.23 -11.30 -1.92
N LEU A 428 17.82 -11.66 -3.06
CA LEU A 428 19.10 -11.17 -3.56
C LEU A 428 18.83 -10.24 -4.74
N ARG A 429 19.48 -9.07 -4.74
CA ARG A 429 19.46 -8.08 -5.83
C ARG A 429 20.86 -7.86 -6.36
N TYR A 430 21.03 -7.96 -7.65
CA TYR A 430 22.23 -7.56 -8.37
C TYR A 430 21.91 -6.33 -9.22
N PHE A 431 22.59 -5.23 -8.95
CA PHE A 431 22.44 -3.96 -9.67
C PHE A 431 23.47 -3.84 -10.79
N TYR A 432 23.04 -3.31 -11.95
CA TYR A 432 23.87 -3.12 -13.14
C TYR A 432 23.58 -1.80 -13.87
#